data_c2ddc1a85c0048b6ef21dd03de718ce7
#
_entry.id   c2ddc1a85c0048b6ef21dd03de718ce7
#
_cell.length_a   1.000
_cell.length_b   1.000
_cell.length_c   1.000
_cell.angle_alpha   90.00
_cell.angle_beta   90.00
_cell.angle_gamma   90.00
#
_symmetry.space_group_name_H-M   'P 1'
#
loop_
_entity.id
_entity.type
_entity.pdbx_description
1 polymer ?
#
loop_
_entity_poly.entity_id
_entity_poly.type
_entity_poly.pdbx_seq_one_letter_code
_entity_poly.pdbx_strand_id
1 'polypeptide(L)'
;VPTETVYGIGADATNNWAVKKIFHIKNRPFNNPIICHFENLEKVYEHAELNSTALKLAKAFWPGPLTLILKKRKVSKISPFVSNNIDMKGCRIPNHPIAIKILKNLNRPIAAPSANISTKLSSTSIEHMDNKLKKKRIYR
;
A
#
# COMPACT_ATOMS: atom_id res chain seq x y z
N VAL A 1 15.52 -9.72 -0.87
CA VAL A 1 15.71 -11.02 -0.26
C VAL A 1 14.64 -11.26 0.79
N PRO A 2 13.91 -12.37 0.66
CA PRO A 2 12.80 -12.63 1.57
C PRO A 2 13.20 -12.69 3.04
N THR A 3 14.38 -13.20 3.31
CA THR A 3 14.86 -13.36 4.69
C THR A 3 14.98 -12.04 5.43
N GLU A 4 15.10 -10.95 4.70
CA GLU A 4 15.22 -9.63 5.31
C GLU A 4 13.91 -8.88 5.31
N THR A 5 12.85 -9.53 4.86
CA THR A 5 11.52 -8.93 4.75
C THR A 5 11.46 -7.69 3.87
N VAL A 6 12.46 -7.55 3.00
CA VAL A 6 12.52 -6.46 2.03
C VAL A 6 12.58 -7.08 0.64
N TYR A 7 11.63 -6.74 -0.22
CA TYR A 7 11.50 -7.27 -1.56
C TYR A 7 11.75 -6.16 -2.55
N GLY A 8 13.02 -6.01 -2.95
CA GLY A 8 13.41 -4.84 -3.71
C GLY A 8 13.22 -3.61 -2.85
N ILE A 9 12.12 -2.90 -3.04
CA ILE A 9 11.82 -1.71 -2.27
C ILE A 9 10.53 -1.84 -1.47
N GLY A 10 10.07 -3.06 -1.29
CA GLY A 10 8.95 -3.35 -0.43
C GLY A 10 9.39 -4.07 0.82
N ALA A 11 8.62 -4.01 1.89
CA ALA A 11 8.91 -4.65 3.15
C ALA A 11 7.65 -5.19 3.79
N ASP A 12 7.82 -6.20 4.64
CA ASP A 12 6.74 -6.68 5.49
C ASP A 12 6.19 -5.51 6.29
N ALA A 13 4.94 -5.13 6.02
CA ALA A 13 4.32 -3.96 6.66
C ALA A 13 4.11 -4.14 8.15
N THR A 14 4.18 -5.37 8.66
CA THR A 14 4.03 -5.65 10.10
C THR A 14 5.35 -5.63 10.85
N ASN A 15 6.45 -5.41 10.15
CA ASN A 15 7.78 -5.41 10.74
C ASN A 15 8.29 -3.96 10.82
N ASN A 16 8.33 -3.42 12.03
CA ASN A 16 8.74 -2.02 12.23
C ASN A 16 10.13 -1.72 11.66
N TRP A 17 11.06 -2.64 11.88
CA TRP A 17 12.43 -2.44 11.43
C TRP A 17 12.51 -2.44 9.90
N ALA A 18 11.80 -3.36 9.27
CA ALA A 18 11.80 -3.44 7.81
C ALA A 18 11.16 -2.21 7.18
N VAL A 19 10.08 -1.71 7.76
CA VAL A 19 9.43 -0.49 7.29
C VAL A 19 10.36 0.71 7.43
N LYS A 20 11.00 0.86 8.58
CA LYS A 20 11.99 1.93 8.77
C LYS A 20 13.12 1.86 7.75
N LYS A 21 13.54 0.65 7.43
CA LYS A 21 14.63 0.44 6.48
C LYS A 21 14.28 0.97 5.09
N ILE A 22 13.01 0.87 4.69
CA ILE A 22 12.57 1.43 3.41
C ILE A 22 12.82 2.94 3.38
N PHE A 23 12.47 3.63 4.45
CA PHE A 23 12.69 5.08 4.52
C PHE A 23 14.16 5.43 4.40
N HIS A 24 15.03 4.65 5.03
CA HIS A 24 16.48 4.85 4.92
C HIS A 24 16.98 4.60 3.50
N ILE A 25 16.61 3.48 2.93
CA ILE A 25 17.08 3.09 1.59
C ILE A 25 16.66 4.12 0.56
N LYS A 26 15.44 4.64 0.68
CA LYS A 26 14.91 5.61 -0.28
C LYS A 26 15.22 7.05 0.11
N ASN A 27 15.91 7.26 1.22
CA ASN A 27 16.15 8.59 1.76
C ASN A 27 14.83 9.37 1.84
N ARG A 28 13.80 8.68 2.32
CA ARG A 28 12.43 9.21 2.35
C ARG A 28 12.10 9.70 3.74
N PRO A 29 11.55 10.91 3.91
CA PRO A 29 11.14 11.39 5.23
C PRO A 29 10.04 10.53 5.82
N PHE A 30 10.09 10.28 7.13
CA PHE A 30 9.07 9.48 7.81
C PHE A 30 7.67 10.08 7.72
N ASN A 31 7.57 11.39 7.53
CA ASN A 31 6.26 12.02 7.38
C ASN A 31 5.67 11.87 5.98
N ASN A 32 6.33 11.13 5.10
CA ASN A 32 5.85 10.87 3.76
C ASN A 32 5.40 9.40 3.71
N PRO A 33 4.11 9.10 3.89
CA PRO A 33 3.63 7.73 4.07
C PRO A 33 3.87 6.85 2.85
N ILE A 34 3.86 5.54 3.09
CA ILE A 34 3.97 4.54 2.03
C ILE A 34 2.68 3.73 2.00
N ILE A 35 2.51 2.98 0.92
CA ILE A 35 1.27 2.26 0.66
C ILE A 35 1.40 0.80 1.06
N CYS A 36 0.34 0.26 1.68
CA CYS A 36 0.26 -1.16 2.00
C CYS A 36 -0.41 -1.90 0.86
N HIS A 37 0.23 -2.96 0.41
CA HIS A 37 -0.28 -3.83 -0.64
C HIS A 37 -0.79 -5.11 -0.02
N PHE A 38 -1.94 -5.57 -0.49
CA PHE A 38 -2.61 -6.73 0.06
C PHE A 38 -2.88 -7.78 -1.02
N GLU A 39 -2.95 -9.03 -0.60
CA GLU A 39 -3.21 -10.14 -1.49
C GLU A 39 -4.64 -10.12 -2.04
N ASN A 40 -5.60 -9.84 -1.16
CA ASN A 40 -7.02 -9.85 -1.51
C ASN A 40 -7.82 -9.00 -0.53
N LEU A 41 -9.10 -8.89 -0.78
CA LEU A 41 -9.99 -8.06 0.02
C LEU A 41 -10.11 -8.54 1.47
N GLU A 42 -10.11 -9.86 1.68
CA GLU A 42 -10.17 -10.40 3.04
C GLU A 42 -9.00 -9.95 3.88
N LYS A 43 -7.81 -9.90 3.27
CA LYS A 43 -6.61 -9.42 3.96
C LYS A 43 -6.70 -7.95 4.29
N VAL A 44 -7.31 -7.17 3.41
CA VAL A 44 -7.54 -5.75 3.70
C VAL A 44 -8.45 -5.61 4.94
N TYR A 45 -9.50 -6.41 5.02
CA TYR A 45 -10.41 -6.38 6.16
C TYR A 45 -9.73 -6.70 7.49
N GLU A 46 -8.71 -7.52 7.47
CA GLU A 46 -7.96 -7.85 8.69
C GLU A 46 -7.26 -6.63 9.28
N HIS A 47 -6.95 -5.65 8.45
CA HIS A 47 -6.11 -4.53 8.86
C HIS A 47 -6.77 -3.16 8.74
N ALA A 48 -7.88 -3.07 8.05
CA ALA A 48 -8.51 -1.78 7.75
C ALA A 48 -10.02 -1.87 7.77
N GLU A 49 -10.65 -0.73 8.02
CA GLU A 49 -12.12 -0.61 7.99
C GLU A 49 -12.54 -0.14 6.61
N LEU A 50 -13.53 -0.82 6.04
CA LEU A 50 -14.13 -0.41 4.78
C LEU A 50 -15.59 -0.11 4.99
N ASN A 51 -15.98 1.13 4.75
CA ASN A 51 -17.39 1.48 4.73
C ASN A 51 -17.99 1.05 3.38
N SER A 52 -19.30 1.27 3.20
CA SER A 52 -19.96 0.82 1.98
C SER A 52 -19.41 1.46 0.72
N THR A 53 -19.03 2.72 0.78
CA THR A 53 -18.43 3.42 -0.36
C THR A 53 -17.08 2.82 -0.71
N ALA A 54 -16.22 2.64 0.29
CA ALA A 54 -14.91 2.04 0.09
C ALA A 54 -15.03 0.63 -0.48
N LEU A 55 -15.97 -0.14 0.01
CA LEU A 55 -16.18 -1.50 -0.48
C LEU A 55 -16.59 -1.52 -1.95
N LYS A 56 -17.48 -0.62 -2.35
CA LYS A 56 -17.88 -0.50 -3.75
C LYS A 56 -16.69 -0.18 -4.65
N LEU A 57 -15.85 0.76 -4.21
CA LEU A 57 -14.68 1.15 -4.96
C LEU A 57 -13.66 0.01 -5.05
N ALA A 58 -13.47 -0.69 -3.95
CA ALA A 58 -12.58 -1.85 -3.92
C ALA A 58 -13.04 -2.90 -4.92
N LYS A 59 -14.31 -3.23 -4.91
CA LYS A 59 -14.85 -4.25 -5.83
C LYS A 59 -14.78 -3.81 -7.29
N ALA A 60 -14.91 -2.51 -7.55
CA ALA A 60 -14.86 -2.00 -8.92
C ALA A 60 -13.46 -1.89 -9.48
N PHE A 61 -12.47 -1.57 -8.65
CA PHE A 61 -11.14 -1.20 -9.12
C PHE A 61 -9.98 -2.09 -8.66
N TRP A 62 -10.22 -2.96 -7.69
CA TRP A 62 -9.18 -3.89 -7.26
C TRP A 62 -9.42 -5.27 -7.86
N PRO A 63 -8.34 -5.94 -8.25
CA PRO A 63 -6.95 -5.48 -8.27
C PRO A 63 -6.71 -4.38 -9.29
N GLY A 64 -5.81 -3.45 -8.97
CA GLY A 64 -5.53 -2.35 -9.88
C GLY A 64 -4.78 -1.21 -9.20
N PRO A 65 -4.64 -0.07 -9.88
CA PRO A 65 -3.81 1.02 -9.39
C PRO A 65 -4.46 1.89 -8.31
N LEU A 66 -5.74 1.70 -8.04
CA LEU A 66 -6.44 2.54 -7.06
C LEU A 66 -5.89 2.30 -5.66
N THR A 67 -5.53 3.37 -4.98
CA THR A 67 -5.18 3.35 -3.56
C THR A 67 -6.33 3.96 -2.78
N LEU A 68 -6.83 3.22 -1.80
CA LEU A 68 -7.84 3.72 -0.88
C LEU A 68 -7.18 4.08 0.44
N ILE A 69 -7.54 5.25 0.97
CA ILE A 69 -7.05 5.67 2.28
C ILE A 69 -8.08 5.19 3.30
N LEU A 70 -7.70 4.22 4.09
CA LEU A 70 -8.60 3.54 5.01
C LEU A 70 -8.13 3.65 6.45
N LYS A 71 -9.08 3.64 7.37
CA LYS A 71 -8.77 3.66 8.79
C LYS A 71 -8.22 2.30 9.20
N LYS A 72 -7.11 2.32 9.92
CA LYS A 72 -6.48 1.11 10.45
C LYS A 72 -7.31 0.52 11.58
N ARG A 73 -7.51 -0.79 11.57
CA ARG A 73 -8.12 -1.47 12.71
C ARG A 73 -7.15 -1.51 13.87
N LYS A 74 -7.67 -1.41 15.08
CA LYS A 74 -6.83 -1.46 16.28
C LYS A 74 -6.09 -2.79 16.41
N VAL A 75 -6.69 -3.86 15.95
CA VAL A 75 -6.06 -5.19 16.00
C VAL A 75 -4.98 -5.39 14.96
N SER A 76 -4.87 -4.50 14.00
CA SER A 76 -3.89 -4.63 12.93
C SER A 76 -2.46 -4.54 13.46
N LYS A 77 -1.61 -5.40 12.97
CA LYS A 77 -0.18 -5.41 13.31
C LYS A 77 0.67 -4.60 12.35
N ILE A 78 0.04 -3.88 11.45
CA ILE A 78 0.78 -3.01 10.52
C ILE A 78 1.53 -1.95 11.32
N SER A 79 2.78 -1.76 10.96
CA SER A 79 3.67 -0.81 11.61
C SER A 79 3.10 0.61 11.55
N PRO A 80 3.14 1.36 12.64
CA PRO A 80 2.72 2.76 12.62
C PRO A 80 3.59 3.65 11.72
N PHE A 81 4.79 3.21 11.42
CA PHE A 81 5.69 3.97 10.54
C PHE A 81 5.21 4.02 9.10
N VAL A 82 4.34 3.10 8.70
CA VAL A 82 3.77 3.10 7.36
C VAL A 82 3.03 4.40 7.08
N SER A 83 2.34 4.94 8.06
CA SER A 83 1.51 6.13 7.91
C SER A 83 1.86 7.24 8.90
N ASN A 84 3.10 7.27 9.36
CA ASN A 84 3.57 8.30 10.29
C ASN A 84 2.71 8.39 11.54
N ASN A 85 2.34 7.25 12.11
CA ASN A 85 1.52 7.14 13.31
C ASN A 85 0.09 7.68 13.16
N ILE A 86 -0.35 7.92 11.94
CA ILE A 86 -1.73 8.33 11.68
C ILE A 86 -2.58 7.07 11.54
N ASP A 87 -3.82 7.14 12.03
CA ASP A 87 -4.76 6.03 11.98
C ASP A 87 -5.19 5.62 10.57
N MET A 88 -4.93 6.47 9.59
CA MET A 88 -5.27 6.23 8.20
C MET A 88 -4.06 5.75 7.43
N LYS A 89 -4.28 4.85 6.47
CA LYS A 89 -3.20 4.37 5.62
C LYS A 89 -3.71 4.06 4.23
N GLY A 90 -2.79 4.15 3.26
CA GLY A 90 -3.09 3.79 1.88
C GLY A 90 -3.08 2.28 1.71
N CYS A 91 -4.11 1.75 1.09
CA CYS A 91 -4.28 0.32 0.84
C CYS A 91 -4.52 0.08 -0.63
N ARG A 92 -3.96 -1.00 -1.14
CA ARG A 92 -4.10 -1.35 -2.55
C ARG A 92 -3.97 -2.86 -2.73
N ILE A 93 -4.72 -3.40 -3.68
CA ILE A 93 -4.52 -4.78 -4.15
C ILE A 93 -3.94 -4.64 -5.55
N PRO A 94 -2.67 -5.00 -5.75
CA PRO A 94 -2.03 -4.80 -7.05
C PRO A 94 -2.53 -5.78 -8.09
N ASN A 95 -2.62 -5.31 -9.33
CA ASN A 95 -2.91 -6.18 -10.47
C ASN A 95 -1.60 -6.62 -11.10
N HIS A 96 -0.86 -7.42 -10.37
CA HIS A 96 0.47 -7.87 -10.79
C HIS A 96 0.67 -9.29 -10.26
N PRO A 97 0.70 -10.30 -11.13
CA PRO A 97 0.76 -11.70 -10.71
C PRO A 97 1.92 -12.02 -9.78
N ILE A 98 3.09 -11.47 -10.04
CA ILE A 98 4.26 -11.73 -9.21
C ILE A 98 4.09 -11.11 -7.83
N ALA A 99 3.58 -9.89 -7.77
CA ALA A 99 3.34 -9.22 -6.50
C ALA A 99 2.32 -9.99 -5.66
N ILE A 100 1.25 -10.46 -6.28
CA ILE A 100 0.23 -11.24 -5.60
C ILE A 100 0.84 -12.54 -5.07
N LYS A 101 1.70 -13.18 -5.85
CA LYS A 101 2.35 -14.41 -5.42
C LYS A 101 3.24 -14.18 -4.21
N ILE A 102 3.99 -13.09 -4.20
CA ILE A 102 4.83 -12.73 -3.06
C ILE A 102 3.97 -12.47 -1.82
N LEU A 103 2.89 -11.71 -1.99
CA LEU A 103 1.96 -11.43 -0.89
C LEU A 103 1.36 -12.71 -0.33
N LYS A 104 0.97 -13.63 -1.20
CA LYS A 104 0.39 -14.90 -0.81
C LYS A 104 1.39 -15.75 -0.02
N ASN A 105 2.62 -15.84 -0.50
CA ASN A 105 3.65 -16.62 0.15
C ASN A 105 4.05 -16.03 1.49
N LEU A 106 4.14 -14.71 1.57
CA LEU A 106 4.46 -14.01 2.81
C LEU A 106 3.30 -14.07 3.81
N ASN A 107 2.08 -14.09 3.29
CA ASN A 107 0.85 -14.04 4.07
C ASN A 107 0.76 -12.81 4.97
N ARG A 108 1.30 -11.69 4.51
CA ARG A 108 1.29 -10.41 5.21
C ARG A 108 1.29 -9.28 4.19
N PRO A 109 0.76 -8.11 4.56
CA PRO A 109 0.82 -6.97 3.65
C PRO A 109 2.25 -6.50 3.45
N ILE A 110 2.51 -5.95 2.27
CA ILE A 110 3.82 -5.40 1.93
C ILE A 110 3.70 -3.88 1.84
N ALA A 111 4.55 -3.18 2.57
CA ALA A 111 4.64 -1.73 2.48
C ALA A 111 5.64 -1.36 1.40
N ALA A 112 5.24 -0.48 0.50
CA ALA A 112 6.12 -0.01 -0.55
C ALA A 112 5.72 1.40 -0.95
N PRO A 113 6.69 2.28 -1.23
CA PRO A 113 6.36 3.61 -1.74
C PRO A 113 5.71 3.48 -3.11
N SER A 114 4.57 4.14 -3.30
CA SER A 114 3.92 4.13 -4.61
C SER A 114 4.84 4.73 -5.68
N ALA A 115 5.64 5.71 -5.28
CA ALA A 115 6.59 6.34 -6.16
C ALA A 115 7.62 5.38 -6.73
N ASN A 116 7.92 4.27 -6.05
CA ASN A 116 8.83 3.28 -6.57
C ASN A 116 8.31 2.61 -7.82
N ILE A 117 7.04 2.30 -7.82
CA ILE A 117 6.40 1.75 -9.00
C ILE A 117 6.35 2.83 -10.07
N SER A 118 6.08 4.05 -9.62
CA SER A 118 5.93 5.20 -10.51
C SER A 118 7.24 5.70 -11.07
N THR A 119 8.36 5.50 -10.38
CA THR A 119 9.66 5.98 -10.89
C THR A 119 10.08 5.30 -12.18
N LYS A 120 9.46 4.17 -12.48
CA LYS A 120 9.70 3.48 -13.74
C LYS A 120 8.85 4.05 -14.86
N LEU A 121 7.94 4.93 -14.51
CA LEU A 121 7.07 5.63 -15.46
C LEU A 121 7.57 7.06 -15.60
N SER A 122 7.18 7.71 -16.70
CA SER A 122 7.50 9.12 -16.87
C SER A 122 6.69 9.96 -15.88
N SER A 123 7.20 11.15 -15.58
CA SER A 123 6.46 12.10 -14.74
C SER A 123 5.06 12.36 -15.30
N THR A 124 4.97 12.42 -16.62
CA THR A 124 3.69 12.63 -17.30
C THR A 124 2.70 11.53 -16.98
N SER A 125 3.17 10.27 -16.94
CA SER A 125 2.31 9.14 -16.61
C SER A 125 1.79 9.23 -15.18
N ILE A 126 2.64 9.67 -14.26
CA ILE A 126 2.25 9.83 -12.85
C ILE A 126 1.16 10.90 -12.73
N GLU A 127 1.37 12.04 -13.38
CA GLU A 127 0.39 13.12 -13.38
C GLU A 127 -0.94 12.68 -13.98
N HIS A 128 -0.87 11.92 -15.06
CA HIS A 128 -2.07 11.41 -15.71
C HIS A 128 -2.87 10.51 -14.76
N MET A 129 -2.21 9.64 -14.06
CA MET A 129 -2.86 8.78 -13.08
C MET A 129 -3.52 9.59 -11.97
N ASP A 130 -2.82 10.58 -11.44
CA ASP A 130 -3.35 11.44 -10.39
C ASP A 130 -4.59 12.18 -10.87
N ASN A 131 -4.54 12.70 -12.07
CA ASN A 131 -5.68 13.42 -12.64
C ASN A 131 -6.89 12.53 -12.82
N LYS A 132 -6.68 11.29 -13.25
CA LYS A 132 -7.77 10.32 -13.37
C LYS A 132 -8.41 10.06 -12.01
N LEU A 133 -7.61 9.85 -10.99
CA LEU A 133 -8.10 9.58 -9.67
C LEU A 133 -8.84 10.79 -9.09
N LYS A 134 -8.32 11.98 -9.30
CA LYS A 134 -8.96 13.21 -8.85
C LYS A 134 -10.34 13.39 -9.50
N LYS A 135 -10.44 13.10 -10.78
CA LYS A 135 -11.71 13.22 -11.50
C LYS A 135 -12.77 12.31 -10.91
N LYS A 136 -12.37 11.12 -10.52
CA LYS A 136 -13.30 10.15 -9.94
C LYS A 136 -13.66 10.47 -8.50
N ARG A 137 -12.85 11.19 -7.79
CA ARG A 137 -13.06 11.60 -6.40
C ARG A 137 -13.37 10.45 -5.46
N ILE A 138 -12.82 9.30 -5.72
CA ILE A 138 -13.24 8.08 -5.05
C ILE A 138 -12.31 7.63 -3.96
N TYR A 139 -11.12 8.15 -3.94
CA TYR A 139 -10.08 7.74 -3.01
C TYR A 139 -9.92 8.72 -1.86
N ARG A 140 -10.88 9.60 -1.72
CA ARG A 140 -10.88 10.60 -0.66
C ARG A 140 -11.98 10.37 0.34
#